data_b577a0c980efeeabbb9329e08a94347a
#
_entry.id   b577a0c980efeeabbb9329e08a94347a
#
_cell.length_a   1.000
_cell.length_b   1.000
_cell.length_c   1.000
_cell.angle_alpha   90.00
_cell.angle_beta   90.00
_cell.angle_gamma   90.00
#
_symmetry.space_group_name_H-M   'P 1'
#
loop_
_entity.id
_entity.type
_entity.pdbx_description
1 polymer ?
#
loop_
_entity_poly.entity_id
_entity_poly.type
_entity_poly.pdbx_seq_one_letter_code
_entity_poly.pdbx_strand_id
1 'polypeptide(L)'
;MVGESVTSPTITVASYNMRKAVGTDRRRRPDRVLHVLQEMDADIVALQEADKRFGTRASAVPHGLIDSHGLYKPVEFGVSHSRLAHAMPWGERVETMFRLDTRNLGWHGNAILVKRDIEVTGFEALHLPTLEPRGAVLAELVVRGQELWIVGMHLDLSGLWRRRQVRSIIEHIERRHRPMPTVLMGDTNEWRVAGGCLADFGDGYRFAPTGNSFHARRPVAALDRILVANSLRIEAAGVHASAEAKKASDHLPVWARLGF
;
A
#
# COMPACT_ATOMS: atom_id res chain seq x y z
N MET A 1 32.07 2.09 -32.55
CA MET A 1 30.66 2.32 -32.16
C MET A 1 30.52 1.74 -30.77
N VAL A 2 30.51 2.60 -29.76
CA VAL A 2 30.26 2.19 -28.36
C VAL A 2 28.75 2.02 -28.26
N GLY A 3 28.29 0.77 -28.09
CA GLY A 3 26.87 0.50 -27.88
C GLY A 3 26.40 1.17 -26.60
N GLU A 4 25.49 2.13 -26.69
CA GLU A 4 24.74 2.63 -25.54
C GLU A 4 24.02 1.42 -24.92
N SER A 5 24.41 1.03 -23.74
CA SER A 5 23.67 0.06 -22.95
C SER A 5 22.31 0.71 -22.61
N VAL A 6 21.27 0.32 -23.33
CA VAL A 6 19.89 0.68 -22.96
C VAL A 6 19.65 0.09 -21.59
N THR A 7 19.80 0.90 -20.55
CA THR A 7 19.42 0.49 -19.20
C THR A 7 17.93 0.27 -19.17
N SER A 8 17.49 -0.97 -18.89
CA SER A 8 16.07 -1.29 -18.74
C SER A 8 15.44 -0.33 -17.73
N PRO A 9 14.21 0.13 -17.97
CA PRO A 9 13.55 1.04 -17.04
C PRO A 9 13.41 0.40 -15.65
N THR A 10 13.66 1.18 -14.62
CA THR A 10 13.54 0.73 -13.23
C THR A 10 12.44 1.51 -12.52
N ILE A 11 11.81 0.87 -11.53
CA ILE A 11 10.81 1.50 -10.65
C ILE A 11 11.18 1.24 -9.20
N THR A 12 10.82 2.17 -8.32
CA THR A 12 10.90 1.97 -6.88
C THR A 12 9.49 1.86 -6.31
N VAL A 13 9.22 0.73 -5.65
CA VAL A 13 7.95 0.48 -4.97
C VAL A 13 8.17 0.45 -3.46
N ALA A 14 7.17 0.87 -2.69
CA ALA A 14 7.23 0.85 -1.23
C ALA A 14 5.91 0.42 -0.60
N SER A 15 6.00 -0.16 0.59
CA SER A 15 4.84 -0.47 1.42
C SER A 15 5.01 0.14 2.81
N TYR A 16 3.95 0.73 3.34
CA TYR A 16 3.98 1.41 4.63
C TYR A 16 2.67 1.28 5.40
N ASN A 17 2.69 0.52 6.49
CA ASN A 17 1.61 0.57 7.48
C ASN A 17 1.78 1.85 8.30
N MET A 18 0.95 2.85 8.02
CA MET A 18 1.07 4.18 8.60
C MET A 18 0.31 4.34 9.93
N ARG A 19 -0.25 3.27 10.48
CA ARG A 19 -0.95 3.26 11.76
C ARG A 19 -1.94 4.43 11.93
N LYS A 20 -2.76 4.71 10.93
CA LYS A 20 -3.72 5.84 10.96
C LYS A 20 -3.07 7.20 11.23
N ALA A 21 -1.81 7.37 10.80
CA ALA A 21 -0.95 8.53 11.10
C ALA A 21 -0.73 8.78 12.61
N VAL A 22 -0.80 7.74 13.43
CA VAL A 22 -0.52 7.79 14.87
C VAL A 22 0.88 7.29 15.14
N GLY A 23 1.76 8.20 15.52
CA GLY A 23 3.16 7.89 15.78
C GLY A 23 3.41 7.06 17.02
N THR A 24 4.67 6.64 17.22
CA THR A 24 5.14 5.93 18.42
C THR A 24 5.06 6.78 19.69
N ASP A 25 4.88 8.09 19.54
CA ASP A 25 4.58 9.06 20.61
C ASP A 25 3.06 9.20 20.88
N ARG A 26 2.22 8.36 20.26
CA ARG A 26 0.75 8.35 20.33
C ARG A 26 0.08 9.63 19.83
N ARG A 27 0.80 10.47 19.09
CA ARG A 27 0.24 11.68 18.49
C ARG A 27 -0.11 11.41 17.04
N ARG A 28 -1.31 11.87 16.61
CA ARG A 28 -1.71 11.83 15.21
C ARG A 28 -1.06 12.98 14.45
N ARG A 29 -0.22 12.68 13.48
CA ARG A 29 0.57 13.64 12.70
C ARG A 29 0.64 13.17 11.23
N PRO A 30 -0.39 13.47 10.41
CA PRO A 30 -0.42 13.11 8.98
C PRO A 30 0.76 13.70 8.19
N ASP A 31 1.23 14.88 8.58
CA ASP A 31 2.42 15.53 8.03
C ASP A 31 3.67 14.66 8.10
N ARG A 32 3.87 13.94 9.19
CA ARG A 32 5.01 13.00 9.33
C ARG A 32 4.96 11.87 8.30
N VAL A 33 3.77 11.35 8.01
CA VAL A 33 3.62 10.31 7.00
C VAL A 33 4.08 10.83 5.65
N LEU A 34 3.62 12.03 5.24
CA LEU A 34 4.03 12.63 3.97
C LEU A 34 5.53 12.92 3.92
N HIS A 35 6.13 13.35 5.04
CA HIS A 35 7.57 13.56 5.12
C HIS A 35 8.33 12.24 4.91
N VAL A 36 7.89 11.15 5.53
CA VAL A 36 8.49 9.82 5.31
C VAL A 36 8.33 9.37 3.85
N LEU A 37 7.18 9.62 3.22
CA LEU A 37 6.97 9.32 1.80
C LEU A 37 7.92 10.14 0.91
N GLN A 38 8.16 11.40 1.26
CA GLN A 38 9.12 12.27 0.55
C GLN A 38 10.56 11.78 0.70
N GLU A 39 10.95 11.36 1.91
CA GLU A 39 12.29 10.79 2.15
C GLU A 39 12.54 9.54 1.31
N MET A 40 11.52 8.69 1.12
CA MET A 40 11.63 7.46 0.32
C MET A 40 11.66 7.71 -1.18
N ASP A 41 10.96 8.75 -1.64
CA ASP A 41 10.80 9.11 -3.07
C ASP A 41 10.44 7.92 -3.98
N ALA A 42 9.68 6.96 -3.47
CA ALA A 42 9.25 5.79 -4.25
C ALA A 42 8.28 6.20 -5.36
N ASP A 43 8.29 5.49 -6.50
CA ASP A 43 7.37 5.75 -7.62
C ASP A 43 5.94 5.36 -7.26
N ILE A 44 5.79 4.25 -6.50
CA ILE A 44 4.51 3.67 -6.11
C ILE A 44 4.57 3.28 -4.63
N VAL A 45 3.54 3.64 -3.86
CA VAL A 45 3.45 3.33 -2.43
C VAL A 45 2.11 2.67 -2.10
N ALA A 46 2.14 1.47 -1.50
CA ALA A 46 0.97 0.87 -0.87
C ALA A 46 0.93 1.26 0.62
N LEU A 47 -0.17 1.85 1.05
CA LEU A 47 -0.40 2.24 2.43
C LEU A 47 -1.37 1.28 3.09
N GLN A 48 -1.12 0.95 4.36
CA GLN A 48 -2.04 0.22 5.21
C GLN A 48 -2.46 1.11 6.38
N GLU A 49 -3.62 0.80 6.95
CA GLU A 49 -4.27 1.63 7.97
C GLU A 49 -4.44 3.11 7.55
N ALA A 50 -4.73 3.32 6.26
CA ALA A 50 -4.89 4.65 5.68
C ALA A 50 -6.19 5.35 6.09
N ASP A 51 -7.17 4.63 6.67
CA ASP A 51 -8.44 5.14 7.12
C ASP A 51 -8.52 5.19 8.65
N LYS A 52 -9.30 6.14 9.20
CA LYS A 52 -9.65 6.17 10.62
C LYS A 52 -10.54 4.98 10.96
N ARG A 53 -10.31 4.35 12.11
CA ARG A 53 -11.03 3.13 12.52
C ARG A 53 -12.50 3.34 12.83
N PHE A 54 -12.88 4.53 13.32
CA PHE A 54 -14.21 4.85 13.81
C PHE A 54 -14.85 6.01 13.05
N GLY A 55 -16.16 6.10 13.15
CA GLY A 55 -16.97 7.14 12.50
C GLY A 55 -17.11 6.90 10.99
N THR A 56 -16.91 7.94 10.21
CA THR A 56 -17.04 7.90 8.75
C THR A 56 -15.93 7.10 8.04
N ARG A 57 -14.94 6.59 8.79
CA ARG A 57 -13.71 5.96 8.25
C ARG A 57 -12.96 6.86 7.27
N ALA A 58 -13.08 8.18 7.44
CA ALA A 58 -12.37 9.14 6.62
C ALA A 58 -10.86 8.87 6.61
N SER A 59 -10.18 9.33 5.57
CA SER A 59 -8.74 9.22 5.40
C SER A 59 -7.98 9.69 6.65
N ALA A 60 -6.96 8.93 7.02
CA ALA A 60 -6.06 9.30 8.12
C ALA A 60 -5.08 10.41 7.70
N VAL A 61 -4.77 10.51 6.41
CA VAL A 61 -4.05 11.62 5.76
C VAL A 61 -5.05 12.33 4.83
N PRO A 62 -5.48 13.56 5.13
CA PRO A 62 -6.46 14.28 4.31
C PRO A 62 -6.00 14.40 2.84
N HIS A 63 -6.94 14.25 1.89
CA HIS A 63 -6.65 14.38 0.45
C HIS A 63 -6.01 15.73 0.11
N GLY A 64 -6.56 16.84 0.67
CA GLY A 64 -5.98 18.16 0.46
C GLY A 64 -4.54 18.31 0.93
N LEU A 65 -4.10 17.50 1.91
CA LEU A 65 -2.71 17.49 2.36
C LEU A 65 -1.82 16.71 1.36
N ILE A 66 -2.32 15.61 0.78
CA ILE A 66 -1.63 14.87 -0.29
C ILE A 66 -1.50 15.76 -1.53
N ASP A 67 -2.59 16.43 -1.92
CA ASP A 67 -2.61 17.33 -3.08
C ASP A 67 -1.67 18.51 -2.92
N SER A 68 -1.65 19.15 -1.75
CA SER A 68 -0.75 20.27 -1.45
C SER A 68 0.72 19.86 -1.42
N HIS A 69 1.01 18.63 -1.03
CA HIS A 69 2.36 18.07 -1.04
C HIS A 69 2.89 17.88 -2.48
N GLY A 70 2.00 17.62 -3.44
CA GLY A 70 2.29 17.64 -4.86
C GLY A 70 3.05 16.44 -5.43
N LEU A 71 3.58 15.54 -4.61
CA LEU A 71 4.43 14.42 -5.04
C LEU A 71 3.62 13.26 -5.61
N TYR A 72 2.50 12.94 -4.94
CA TYR A 72 1.68 11.78 -5.23
C TYR A 72 0.25 12.15 -5.61
N LYS A 73 -0.40 11.23 -6.30
CA LYS A 73 -1.85 11.17 -6.44
C LYS A 73 -2.35 9.82 -5.93
N PRO A 74 -3.49 9.76 -5.22
CA PRO A 74 -4.10 8.50 -4.83
C PRO A 74 -4.73 7.79 -6.03
N VAL A 75 -4.72 6.45 -6.03
CA VAL A 75 -5.57 5.64 -6.89
C VAL A 75 -6.96 5.61 -6.26
N GLU A 76 -7.98 6.01 -7.00
CA GLU A 76 -9.35 6.14 -6.49
C GLU A 76 -10.12 4.83 -6.62
N PHE A 77 -10.21 4.04 -5.53
CA PHE A 77 -10.91 2.74 -5.49
C PHE A 77 -12.43 2.86 -5.34
N GLY A 78 -13.05 3.84 -5.98
CA GLY A 78 -14.46 4.16 -5.82
C GLY A 78 -14.70 5.07 -4.61
N VAL A 79 -15.49 6.12 -4.83
CA VAL A 79 -15.82 7.07 -3.76
C VAL A 79 -16.84 6.41 -2.84
N SER A 80 -16.37 5.82 -1.75
CA SER A 80 -17.24 5.56 -0.62
C SER A 80 -17.41 6.88 0.13
N HIS A 81 -18.37 7.70 -0.30
CA HIS A 81 -18.88 8.76 0.56
C HIS A 81 -19.32 8.14 1.87
N SER A 82 -19.01 8.77 3.00
CA SER A 82 -19.40 8.26 4.30
C SER A 82 -20.88 7.86 4.26
N ARG A 83 -21.22 6.68 4.81
CA ARG A 83 -22.61 6.24 4.93
C ARG A 83 -23.50 7.28 5.64
N LEU A 84 -22.89 8.18 6.41
CA LEU A 84 -23.56 9.30 7.05
C LEU A 84 -23.95 10.40 6.05
N ALA A 85 -23.15 10.70 5.05
CA ALA A 85 -23.50 11.68 4.01
C ALA A 85 -24.71 11.21 3.19
N HIS A 86 -24.83 9.89 2.93
CA HIS A 86 -25.98 9.32 2.26
C HIS A 86 -27.20 9.10 3.19
N ALA A 87 -26.99 8.95 4.49
CA ALA A 87 -28.08 8.70 5.44
C ALA A 87 -28.78 9.98 5.93
N MET A 88 -28.19 11.17 5.71
CA MET A 88 -28.75 12.44 6.13
C MET A 88 -29.01 13.37 4.93
N PRO A 89 -30.25 13.87 4.75
CA PRO A 89 -30.59 14.79 3.65
C PRO A 89 -29.73 16.07 3.62
N TRP A 90 -28.96 16.33 4.65
CA TRP A 90 -28.16 17.54 4.90
C TRP A 90 -26.64 17.24 4.93
N GLY A 91 -26.24 15.97 4.73
CA GLY A 91 -24.85 15.51 4.89
C GLY A 91 -23.87 16.27 4.02
N GLU A 92 -24.17 16.44 2.73
CA GLU A 92 -23.31 17.19 1.80
C GLU A 92 -23.18 18.68 2.16
N ARG A 93 -24.26 19.29 2.71
CA ARG A 93 -24.21 20.69 3.18
C ARG A 93 -23.36 20.85 4.42
N VAL A 94 -23.39 19.89 5.33
CA VAL A 94 -22.57 19.88 6.55
C VAL A 94 -21.09 19.67 6.19
N GLU A 95 -20.77 18.78 5.27
CA GLU A 95 -19.41 18.58 4.76
C GLU A 95 -18.85 19.86 4.13
N THR A 96 -19.65 20.51 3.28
CA THR A 96 -19.28 21.77 2.62
C THR A 96 -19.12 22.91 3.63
N MET A 97 -20.01 23.00 4.64
CA MET A 97 -20.02 24.08 5.64
C MET A 97 -18.84 23.99 6.61
N PHE A 98 -18.41 22.76 6.97
CA PHE A 98 -17.30 22.55 7.91
C PHE A 98 -15.99 22.17 7.23
N ARG A 99 -15.93 22.13 5.90
CA ARG A 99 -14.75 21.68 5.11
C ARG A 99 -14.17 20.35 5.59
N LEU A 100 -15.05 19.43 6.05
CA LEU A 100 -14.66 18.13 6.54
C LEU A 100 -14.46 17.21 5.32
N ASP A 101 -13.23 16.78 5.08
CA ASP A 101 -12.93 15.75 4.10
C ASP A 101 -13.28 14.37 4.72
N THR A 102 -14.41 13.80 4.28
CA THR A 102 -14.89 12.49 4.75
C THR A 102 -14.54 11.36 3.80
N ARG A 103 -13.89 11.65 2.67
CA ARG A 103 -13.49 10.66 1.67
C ARG A 103 -12.50 9.65 2.27
N ASN A 104 -12.67 8.38 1.91
CA ASN A 104 -11.67 7.36 2.20
C ASN A 104 -10.47 7.54 1.26
N LEU A 105 -9.26 7.19 1.71
CA LEU A 105 -8.09 7.21 0.85
C LEU A 105 -8.01 6.00 -0.08
N GLY A 106 -8.63 4.88 0.32
CA GLY A 106 -8.61 3.62 -0.40
C GLY A 106 -9.74 2.70 0.04
N TRP A 107 -9.47 1.39 0.12
CA TRP A 107 -10.45 0.37 0.48
C TRP A 107 -10.04 -0.37 1.76
N HIS A 108 -10.92 -0.36 2.78
CA HIS A 108 -10.65 -1.00 4.09
C HIS A 108 -9.28 -0.64 4.69
N GLY A 109 -8.86 0.62 4.52
CA GLY A 109 -7.59 1.12 5.02
C GLY A 109 -6.39 0.76 4.14
N ASN A 110 -6.58 0.12 3.00
CA ASN A 110 -5.54 -0.07 1.98
C ASN A 110 -5.66 1.01 0.91
N ALA A 111 -4.56 1.68 0.60
CA ALA A 111 -4.49 2.68 -0.45
C ALA A 111 -3.23 2.51 -1.29
N ILE A 112 -3.28 2.96 -2.53
CA ILE A 112 -2.10 3.06 -3.40
C ILE A 112 -1.94 4.52 -3.78
N LEU A 113 -0.73 5.04 -3.57
CA LEU A 113 -0.29 6.33 -4.06
C LEU A 113 0.71 6.10 -5.18
N VAL A 114 0.61 6.89 -6.23
CA VAL A 114 1.56 6.86 -7.37
C VAL A 114 2.10 8.26 -7.62
N LYS A 115 3.33 8.38 -8.13
CA LYS A 115 3.84 9.65 -8.63
C LYS A 115 2.91 10.19 -9.72
N ARG A 116 2.82 11.50 -9.88
CA ARG A 116 1.80 12.15 -10.73
C ARG A 116 1.92 11.83 -12.20
N ASP A 117 3.11 11.49 -12.67
CA ASP A 117 3.43 11.10 -14.05
C ASP A 117 3.05 9.64 -14.38
N ILE A 118 2.74 8.82 -13.37
CA ILE A 118 2.33 7.43 -13.57
C ILE A 118 0.86 7.38 -14.01
N GLU A 119 0.59 6.71 -15.12
CA GLU A 119 -0.75 6.47 -15.62
C GLU A 119 -1.43 5.34 -14.85
N VAL A 120 -2.68 5.58 -14.42
CA VAL A 120 -3.55 4.57 -13.81
C VAL A 120 -4.57 4.15 -14.85
N THR A 121 -4.47 2.92 -15.36
CA THR A 121 -5.35 2.40 -16.42
C THR A 121 -6.52 1.59 -15.87
N GLY A 122 -6.41 1.12 -14.63
CA GLY A 122 -7.47 0.38 -13.97
C GLY A 122 -7.22 0.24 -12.46
N PHE A 123 -8.28 -0.08 -11.74
CA PHE A 123 -8.20 -0.36 -10.30
C PHE A 123 -9.37 -1.24 -9.85
N GLU A 124 -9.15 -1.98 -8.78
CA GLU A 124 -10.17 -2.87 -8.21
C GLU A 124 -9.97 -3.02 -6.70
N ALA A 125 -11.07 -3.04 -5.95
CA ALA A 125 -11.09 -3.39 -4.54
C ALA A 125 -11.36 -4.87 -4.38
N LEU A 126 -10.43 -5.62 -3.79
CA LEU A 126 -10.56 -7.06 -3.61
C LEU A 126 -11.27 -7.38 -2.30
N HIS A 127 -12.44 -8.02 -2.40
CA HIS A 127 -13.18 -8.52 -1.26
C HIS A 127 -12.57 -9.83 -0.79
N LEU A 128 -11.88 -9.79 0.34
CA LEU A 128 -11.22 -10.96 0.92
C LEU A 128 -12.07 -11.59 2.03
N PRO A 129 -12.01 -12.92 2.21
CA PRO A 129 -12.60 -13.58 3.36
C PRO A 129 -11.93 -13.08 4.65
N THR A 130 -12.71 -12.55 5.60
CA THR A 130 -12.12 -11.88 6.78
C THR A 130 -13.09 -11.90 7.97
N LEU A 131 -12.52 -11.87 9.18
CA LEU A 131 -13.25 -11.60 10.43
C LEU A 131 -13.31 -10.09 10.73
N GLU A 132 -12.28 -9.35 10.34
CA GLU A 132 -12.21 -7.89 10.46
C GLU A 132 -12.30 -7.27 9.06
N PRO A 133 -12.73 -6.01 8.92
CA PRO A 133 -12.78 -5.34 7.62
C PRO A 133 -11.36 -5.06 7.09
N ARG A 134 -10.71 -6.10 6.59
CA ARG A 134 -9.41 -6.09 5.92
C ARG A 134 -9.60 -6.51 4.48
N GLY A 135 -8.71 -6.09 3.60
CA GLY A 135 -8.85 -6.36 2.18
C GLY A 135 -7.56 -6.15 1.44
N ALA A 136 -7.65 -6.17 0.14
CA ALA A 136 -6.60 -5.76 -0.76
C ALA A 136 -7.16 -4.83 -1.84
N VAL A 137 -6.28 -4.10 -2.47
CA VAL A 137 -6.58 -3.21 -3.60
C VAL A 137 -5.60 -3.52 -4.73
N LEU A 138 -6.09 -3.53 -5.96
CA LEU A 138 -5.29 -3.74 -7.15
C LEU A 138 -5.34 -2.50 -8.03
N ALA A 139 -4.18 -2.03 -8.47
CA ALA A 139 -4.05 -0.98 -9.48
C ALA A 139 -3.34 -1.51 -10.72
N GLU A 140 -3.85 -1.14 -11.89
CA GLU A 140 -3.22 -1.35 -13.18
C GLU A 140 -2.54 -0.06 -13.59
N LEU A 141 -1.25 -0.11 -13.83
CA LEU A 141 -0.41 1.06 -14.04
C LEU A 141 0.42 0.95 -15.30
N VAL A 142 0.67 2.09 -15.95
CA VAL A 142 1.72 2.21 -16.97
C VAL A 142 2.82 3.11 -16.40
N VAL A 143 4.00 2.54 -16.25
CA VAL A 143 5.17 3.22 -15.69
C VAL A 143 6.30 3.16 -16.70
N ARG A 144 6.73 4.31 -17.22
CA ARG A 144 7.80 4.39 -18.25
C ARG A 144 7.54 3.48 -19.46
N GLY A 145 6.25 3.39 -19.86
CA GLY A 145 5.81 2.56 -20.99
C GLY A 145 5.66 1.07 -20.70
N GLN A 146 5.86 0.64 -19.44
CA GLN A 146 5.69 -0.74 -19.01
C GLN A 146 4.41 -0.90 -18.19
N GLU A 147 3.62 -1.91 -18.52
CA GLU A 147 2.40 -2.24 -17.79
C GLU A 147 2.72 -3.11 -16.58
N LEU A 148 2.01 -2.87 -15.48
CA LEU A 148 2.30 -3.52 -14.20
C LEU A 148 1.05 -3.54 -13.32
N TRP A 149 0.83 -4.63 -12.59
CA TRP A 149 -0.14 -4.69 -11.50
C TRP A 149 0.52 -4.48 -10.15
N ILE A 150 -0.09 -3.62 -9.36
CA ILE A 150 0.27 -3.42 -7.95
C ILE A 150 -0.89 -3.90 -7.09
N VAL A 151 -0.61 -4.80 -6.16
CA VAL A 151 -1.57 -5.26 -5.14
C VAL A 151 -1.10 -4.76 -3.78
N GLY A 152 -1.86 -3.83 -3.20
CA GLY A 152 -1.69 -3.38 -1.83
C GLY A 152 -2.57 -4.22 -0.90
N MET A 153 -2.01 -4.78 0.17
CA MET A 153 -2.73 -5.68 1.06
C MET A 153 -2.45 -5.42 2.54
N HIS A 154 -3.45 -5.71 3.38
CA HIS A 154 -3.28 -5.79 4.83
C HIS A 154 -3.99 -7.04 5.31
N LEU A 155 -3.22 -8.10 5.64
CA LEU A 155 -3.76 -9.41 5.97
C LEU A 155 -4.25 -9.47 7.43
N ASP A 156 -5.10 -10.45 7.71
CA ASP A 156 -5.71 -10.68 9.01
C ASP A 156 -4.69 -11.07 10.09
N LEU A 157 -5.04 -10.89 11.35
CA LEU A 157 -4.22 -11.33 12.49
C LEU A 157 -4.24 -12.86 12.67
N SER A 158 -5.31 -13.52 12.25
CA SER A 158 -5.45 -14.98 12.31
C SER A 158 -4.72 -15.67 11.18
N GLY A 159 -3.84 -16.64 11.48
CA GLY A 159 -3.09 -17.41 10.48
C GLY A 159 -3.98 -18.16 9.49
N LEU A 160 -5.14 -18.65 9.92
CA LEU A 160 -6.10 -19.33 9.05
C LEU A 160 -6.70 -18.36 8.02
N TRP A 161 -7.10 -17.17 8.46
CA TRP A 161 -7.67 -16.16 7.58
C TRP A 161 -6.63 -15.58 6.64
N ARG A 162 -5.40 -15.32 7.11
CA ARG A 162 -4.29 -14.91 6.23
C ARG A 162 -4.09 -15.86 5.06
N ARG A 163 -4.06 -17.18 5.32
CA ARG A 163 -3.92 -18.19 4.27
C ARG A 163 -5.06 -18.14 3.25
N ARG A 164 -6.30 -18.02 3.72
CA ARG A 164 -7.47 -17.88 2.84
C ARG A 164 -7.40 -16.60 2.01
N GLN A 165 -6.98 -15.50 2.62
CA GLN A 165 -6.82 -14.21 1.95
C GLN A 165 -5.76 -14.26 0.86
N VAL A 166 -4.58 -14.83 1.14
CA VAL A 166 -3.53 -14.98 0.13
C VAL A 166 -4.02 -15.80 -1.04
N ARG A 167 -4.64 -16.97 -0.79
CA ARG A 167 -5.19 -17.81 -1.87
C ARG A 167 -6.22 -17.05 -2.70
N SER A 168 -7.12 -16.30 -2.08
CA SER A 168 -8.11 -15.49 -2.78
C SER A 168 -7.48 -14.41 -3.65
N ILE A 169 -6.39 -13.76 -3.18
CA ILE A 169 -5.63 -12.76 -3.97
C ILE A 169 -4.98 -13.45 -5.19
N ILE A 170 -4.30 -14.57 -4.97
CA ILE A 170 -3.61 -15.29 -6.06
C ILE A 170 -4.61 -15.80 -7.09
N GLU A 171 -5.68 -16.46 -6.67
CA GLU A 171 -6.76 -16.90 -7.56
C GLU A 171 -7.38 -15.75 -8.36
N HIS A 172 -7.53 -14.58 -7.75
CA HIS A 172 -8.03 -13.40 -8.44
C HIS A 172 -7.08 -12.94 -9.55
N ILE A 173 -5.77 -12.90 -9.26
CA ILE A 173 -4.75 -12.54 -10.24
C ILE A 173 -4.71 -13.56 -11.39
N GLU A 174 -4.72 -14.86 -11.07
CA GLU A 174 -4.65 -15.95 -12.06
C GLU A 174 -5.86 -16.02 -12.99
N ARG A 175 -7.05 -15.62 -12.52
CA ARG A 175 -8.27 -15.56 -13.35
C ARG A 175 -8.28 -14.42 -14.37
N ARG A 176 -7.33 -13.50 -14.30
CA ARG A 176 -7.28 -12.39 -15.26
C ARG A 176 -6.80 -12.90 -16.62
N HIS A 177 -7.49 -12.48 -17.67
CA HIS A 177 -7.26 -12.95 -19.03
C HIS A 177 -5.88 -12.59 -19.60
N ARG A 178 -5.22 -11.59 -19.05
CA ARG A 178 -3.92 -11.11 -19.48
C ARG A 178 -2.93 -11.15 -18.33
N PRO A 179 -1.91 -12.02 -18.40
CA PRO A 179 -0.85 -12.01 -17.39
C PRO A 179 -0.03 -10.72 -17.51
N MET A 180 0.23 -10.06 -16.38
CA MET A 180 1.07 -8.87 -16.30
C MET A 180 2.10 -9.02 -15.19
N PRO A 181 3.27 -8.38 -15.31
CA PRO A 181 4.19 -8.26 -14.19
C PRO A 181 3.44 -7.74 -12.96
N THR A 182 3.57 -8.42 -11.83
CA THR A 182 2.79 -8.11 -10.63
C THR A 182 3.69 -7.93 -9.43
N VAL A 183 3.41 -6.92 -8.63
CA VAL A 183 4.02 -6.71 -7.31
C VAL A 183 2.93 -6.72 -6.25
N LEU A 184 3.07 -7.62 -5.28
CA LEU A 184 2.21 -7.64 -4.10
C LEU A 184 2.99 -7.06 -2.92
N MET A 185 2.39 -6.14 -2.19
CA MET A 185 3.08 -5.50 -1.06
C MET A 185 2.10 -5.10 0.04
N GLY A 186 2.56 -5.20 1.28
CA GLY A 186 1.72 -4.85 2.41
C GLY A 186 2.16 -5.47 3.71
N ASP A 187 1.35 -5.19 4.73
CA ASP A 187 1.47 -5.81 6.05
C ASP A 187 0.82 -7.21 6.01
N THR A 188 1.66 -8.23 6.03
CA THR A 188 1.23 -9.64 6.00
C THR A 188 0.81 -10.16 7.36
N ASN A 189 1.10 -9.45 8.46
CA ASN A 189 0.90 -9.92 9.84
C ASN A 189 1.48 -11.32 10.12
N GLU A 190 2.39 -11.81 9.26
CA GLU A 190 3.02 -13.13 9.43
C GLU A 190 4.39 -12.98 10.11
N TRP A 191 4.46 -13.50 11.33
CA TRP A 191 5.67 -13.45 12.16
C TRP A 191 6.73 -14.48 11.75
N ARG A 192 6.33 -15.51 11.02
CA ARG A 192 7.26 -16.54 10.56
C ARG A 192 8.14 -15.99 9.45
N VAL A 193 9.39 -16.43 9.45
CA VAL A 193 10.34 -16.09 8.37
C VAL A 193 9.96 -16.83 7.07
N ALA A 194 9.44 -18.06 7.19
CA ALA A 194 8.97 -18.88 6.09
C ALA A 194 7.76 -19.72 6.52
N GLY A 195 7.00 -20.20 5.56
CA GLY A 195 5.78 -20.98 5.82
C GLY A 195 4.58 -20.13 6.21
N GLY A 196 3.59 -20.72 6.89
CA GLY A 196 2.33 -20.02 7.18
C GLY A 196 1.65 -19.56 5.89
N CYS A 197 1.11 -18.32 5.89
CA CYS A 197 0.49 -17.75 4.68
C CYS A 197 1.50 -17.41 3.58
N LEU A 198 2.80 -17.32 3.90
CA LEU A 198 3.82 -16.97 2.92
C LEU A 198 4.01 -18.08 1.87
N ALA A 199 3.76 -19.33 2.23
CA ALA A 199 3.80 -20.44 1.30
C ALA A 199 2.63 -20.45 0.29
N ASP A 200 1.53 -19.79 0.63
CA ASP A 200 0.34 -19.76 -0.23
C ASP A 200 0.47 -18.74 -1.40
N PHE A 201 1.54 -17.93 -1.44
CA PHE A 201 1.83 -17.06 -2.61
C PHE A 201 2.35 -17.85 -3.83
N GLY A 202 2.84 -19.07 -3.62
CA GLY A 202 3.34 -19.95 -4.69
C GLY A 202 4.70 -19.52 -5.25
N ASP A 203 5.19 -20.30 -6.22
CA ASP A 203 6.53 -20.14 -6.81
C ASP A 203 6.60 -19.05 -7.90
N GLY A 204 5.46 -18.44 -8.25
CA GLY A 204 5.38 -17.34 -9.23
C GLY A 204 5.97 -16.03 -8.72
N TYR A 205 6.24 -15.92 -7.42
CA TYR A 205 6.69 -14.69 -6.76
C TYR A 205 7.94 -14.93 -5.91
N ARG A 206 8.81 -13.91 -5.89
CA ARG A 206 9.99 -13.86 -5.02
C ARG A 206 9.83 -12.75 -3.99
N PHE A 207 10.21 -13.04 -2.75
CA PHE A 207 10.25 -12.03 -1.70
C PHE A 207 11.46 -11.11 -1.88
N ALA A 208 11.23 -9.80 -1.91
CA ALA A 208 12.31 -8.83 -1.83
C ALA A 208 12.95 -8.89 -0.43
N PRO A 209 14.28 -8.90 -0.32
CA PRO A 209 14.99 -8.99 0.96
C PRO A 209 14.97 -7.65 1.71
N THR A 210 13.78 -7.22 2.15
CA THR A 210 13.58 -5.91 2.78
C THR A 210 14.15 -5.83 4.19
N GLY A 211 14.02 -6.89 5.00
CA GLY A 211 14.44 -6.90 6.41
C GLY A 211 13.27 -6.68 7.39
N ASN A 212 13.61 -6.48 8.67
CA ASN A 212 12.63 -6.31 9.73
C ASN A 212 12.04 -4.89 9.74
N SER A 213 10.71 -4.78 9.78
CA SER A 213 9.95 -3.50 9.76
C SER A 213 9.26 -3.18 11.08
N PHE A 214 8.96 -4.19 11.90
CA PHE A 214 8.21 -4.06 13.14
C PHE A 214 9.04 -4.48 14.37
N HIS A 215 8.96 -3.82 15.48
CA HIS A 215 8.41 -2.52 15.81
C HIS A 215 9.42 -1.42 15.43
N ALA A 216 8.95 -0.28 14.89
CA ALA A 216 9.80 0.75 14.29
C ALA A 216 10.99 1.21 15.16
N ARG A 217 10.85 1.24 16.49
CA ARG A 217 11.93 1.61 17.42
C ARG A 217 12.99 0.52 17.58
N ARG A 218 12.60 -0.76 17.45
CA ARG A 218 13.47 -1.94 17.55
C ARG A 218 12.94 -3.04 16.64
N PRO A 219 13.24 -3.01 15.36
CA PRO A 219 12.68 -3.96 14.38
C PRO A 219 13.15 -5.39 14.66
N VAL A 220 12.20 -6.28 14.95
CA VAL A 220 12.45 -7.70 15.27
C VAL A 220 11.69 -8.65 14.34
N ALA A 221 10.72 -8.15 13.58
CA ALA A 221 9.90 -8.95 12.67
C ALA A 221 9.72 -8.27 11.31
N ALA A 222 9.76 -9.07 10.24
CA ALA A 222 9.47 -8.63 8.87
C ALA A 222 7.98 -8.85 8.59
N LEU A 223 7.10 -7.98 9.13
CA LEU A 223 5.65 -8.06 8.91
C LEU A 223 5.25 -7.46 7.57
N ASP A 224 5.94 -6.41 7.14
CA ASP A 224 5.73 -5.72 5.88
C ASP A 224 6.61 -6.38 4.81
N ARG A 225 6.02 -6.78 3.70
CA ARG A 225 6.69 -7.55 2.65
C ARG A 225 6.38 -7.00 1.27
N ILE A 226 7.33 -7.21 0.36
CA ILE A 226 7.18 -6.96 -1.07
C ILE A 226 7.49 -8.27 -1.78
N LEU A 227 6.53 -8.75 -2.57
CA LEU A 227 6.63 -9.94 -3.41
C LEU A 227 6.58 -9.49 -4.87
N VAL A 228 7.49 -10.02 -5.65
CA VAL A 228 7.74 -9.58 -7.02
C VAL A 228 7.58 -10.78 -7.95
N ALA A 229 6.76 -10.65 -8.98
CA ALA A 229 6.63 -11.67 -10.02
C ALA A 229 8.00 -11.99 -10.64
N ASN A 230 8.20 -13.26 -11.01
CA ASN A 230 9.49 -13.74 -11.55
C ASN A 230 9.92 -13.04 -12.84
N SER A 231 8.99 -12.39 -13.55
CA SER A 231 9.26 -11.57 -14.73
C SER A 231 9.98 -10.25 -14.45
N LEU A 232 9.96 -9.78 -13.20
CA LEU A 232 10.65 -8.54 -12.78
C LEU A 232 11.95 -8.90 -12.06
N ARG A 233 12.98 -8.04 -12.19
CA ARG A 233 14.26 -8.19 -11.50
C ARG A 233 14.29 -7.33 -10.23
N ILE A 234 14.64 -7.89 -9.09
CA ILE A 234 14.91 -7.14 -7.86
C ILE A 234 16.35 -6.66 -7.91
N GLU A 235 16.56 -5.34 -7.97
CA GLU A 235 17.88 -4.73 -8.02
C GLU A 235 18.39 -4.35 -6.63
N ALA A 236 17.49 -3.85 -5.78
CA ALA A 236 17.77 -3.50 -4.41
C ALA A 236 16.48 -3.55 -3.59
N ALA A 237 16.59 -3.78 -2.30
CA ALA A 237 15.47 -3.71 -1.37
C ALA A 237 15.98 -3.34 0.03
N GLY A 238 15.09 -2.83 0.87
CA GLY A 238 15.45 -2.49 2.24
C GLY A 238 14.30 -1.94 3.06
N VAL A 239 14.66 -1.55 4.28
CA VAL A 239 13.80 -0.84 5.23
C VAL A 239 14.22 0.63 5.27
N HIS A 240 13.26 1.55 5.21
CA HIS A 240 13.51 2.96 5.43
C HIS A 240 13.42 3.28 6.93
N ALA A 241 14.57 3.46 7.58
CA ALA A 241 14.70 3.57 9.04
C ALA A 241 15.18 4.97 9.49
N SER A 242 14.67 6.02 8.86
CA SER A 242 14.98 7.40 9.25
C SER A 242 14.51 7.73 10.67
N ALA A 243 14.99 8.83 11.22
CA ALA A 243 14.54 9.32 12.52
C ALA A 243 13.04 9.65 12.52
N GLU A 244 12.52 10.16 11.37
CA GLU A 244 11.11 10.49 11.23
C GLU A 244 10.26 9.22 11.06
N ALA A 245 10.70 8.25 10.25
CA ALA A 245 10.00 6.97 10.09
C ALA A 245 9.81 6.24 11.43
N LYS A 246 10.82 6.23 12.31
CA LYS A 246 10.74 5.64 13.66
C LYS A 246 9.73 6.33 14.58
N LYS A 247 9.35 7.57 14.29
CA LYS A 247 8.35 8.33 15.06
C LYS A 247 6.97 8.26 14.43
N ALA A 248 6.88 8.21 13.10
CA ALA A 248 5.64 8.38 12.37
C ALA A 248 4.68 7.19 12.50
N SER A 249 5.19 5.95 12.65
CA SER A 249 4.40 4.72 12.83
C SER A 249 5.15 3.74 13.74
N ASP A 250 4.49 2.66 14.16
CA ASP A 250 5.12 1.50 14.79
C ASP A 250 5.66 0.48 13.77
N HIS A 251 5.38 0.66 12.49
CA HIS A 251 6.03 -0.02 11.37
C HIS A 251 7.01 0.92 10.68
N LEU A 252 8.11 0.36 10.17
CA LEU A 252 8.99 1.05 9.23
C LEU A 252 8.56 0.74 7.80
N PRO A 253 8.61 1.70 6.87
CA PRO A 253 8.38 1.43 5.46
C PRO A 253 9.41 0.46 4.91
N VAL A 254 8.96 -0.42 4.00
CA VAL A 254 9.84 -1.29 3.21
C VAL A 254 9.78 -0.87 1.74
N TRP A 255 10.88 -1.04 1.02
CA TRP A 255 10.98 -0.64 -0.37
C TRP A 255 11.76 -1.65 -1.21
N ALA A 256 11.51 -1.64 -2.52
CA ALA A 256 12.29 -2.39 -3.50
C ALA A 256 12.44 -1.58 -4.78
N ARG A 257 13.63 -1.63 -5.39
CA ARG A 257 13.90 -1.15 -6.74
C ARG A 257 13.88 -2.34 -7.68
N LEU A 258 13.07 -2.23 -8.72
CA LEU A 258 12.77 -3.30 -9.65
C LEU A 258 13.13 -2.88 -11.07
N GLY A 259 13.70 -3.83 -11.85
CA GLY A 259 13.91 -3.71 -13.30
C GLY A 259 12.92 -4.58 -14.06
N PHE A 260 12.46 -4.10 -15.21
CA PHE A 260 11.62 -4.83 -16.15
C PHE A 260 12.42 -5.79 -17.00
#